data_25156d80236e47178c4332e304c204f5
#
_entry.id   25156d80236e47178c4332e304c204f5
#
_cell.length_a   1.000
_cell.length_b   1.000
_cell.length_c   1.000
_cell.angle_alpha   90.00
_cell.angle_beta   90.00
_cell.angle_gamma   90.00
#
_symmetry.space_group_name_H-M   'P 1'
#
loop_
_entity.id
_entity.type
_entity.pdbx_description
1 polymer ?
#
loop_
_entity_poly.entity_id
_entity_poly.type
_entity_poly.pdbx_seq_one_letter_code
_entity_poly.pdbx_strand_id
1 'polypeptide(L)'
;CHTTDSPLLMEIHCEHGSLLLEHNVLWRITPGERLKLTTDDSPDGSVKSYWGLGHQQAIRRFYHALIHPENRDYTDIHEAGKSLTLVEAIYRSSQLRQWIEINN
;
A
#
# COMPACT_ATOMS: atom_id res chain seq x y z
N CYS A 1 24.46 4.90 -10.10
CA CYS A 1 23.08 4.69 -9.63
C CYS A 1 22.67 5.92 -8.84
N HIS A 2 21.91 6.81 -9.45
CA HIS A 2 21.32 7.93 -8.73
C HIS A 2 20.06 7.40 -8.04
N THR A 3 20.15 7.11 -6.75
CA THR A 3 19.00 6.93 -5.91
C THR A 3 18.43 8.31 -5.59
N THR A 4 17.61 8.84 -6.48
CA THR A 4 16.68 9.88 -6.10
C THR A 4 15.70 9.26 -5.12
N ASP A 5 15.53 9.87 -3.96
CA ASP A 5 14.48 9.52 -3.01
C ASP A 5 13.14 9.79 -3.70
N SER A 6 12.66 8.80 -4.46
CA SER A 6 11.44 8.91 -5.21
C SER A 6 10.28 8.54 -4.29
N PRO A 7 9.27 9.41 -4.14
CA PRO A 7 8.12 9.08 -3.31
C PRO A 7 7.45 7.81 -3.83
N LEU A 8 6.95 6.98 -2.91
CA LEU A 8 6.16 5.82 -3.25
C LEU A 8 4.89 6.30 -3.97
N LEU A 9 4.73 5.85 -5.21
CA LEU A 9 3.54 6.10 -6.01
C LEU A 9 2.96 4.76 -6.45
N MET A 10 1.67 4.56 -6.22
CA MET A 10 0.92 3.41 -6.73
C MET A 10 -0.42 3.90 -7.25
N GLU A 11 -0.75 3.54 -8.47
CA GLU A 11 -2.05 3.84 -9.07
C GLU A 11 -2.74 2.56 -9.50
N ILE A 12 -4.01 2.40 -9.11
CA ILE A 12 -4.86 1.25 -9.43
C ILE A 12 -6.05 1.77 -10.22
N HIS A 13 -6.14 1.40 -11.48
CA HIS A 13 -7.27 1.73 -12.33
C HIS A 13 -8.36 0.67 -12.22
N CYS A 14 -9.58 1.11 -11.91
CA CYS A 14 -10.76 0.28 -11.82
C CYS A 14 -11.82 0.76 -12.82
N GLU A 15 -12.86 -0.04 -13.02
CA GLU A 15 -13.94 0.28 -13.96
C GLU A 15 -14.64 1.62 -13.67
N HIS A 16 -14.80 1.97 -12.39
CA HIS A 16 -15.54 3.16 -11.94
C HIS A 16 -14.67 4.28 -11.39
N GLY A 17 -13.35 4.20 -11.55
CA GLY A 17 -12.41 5.20 -11.05
C GLY A 17 -11.05 4.61 -10.73
N SER A 18 -10.19 5.39 -10.09
CA SER A 18 -8.84 4.98 -9.72
C SER A 18 -8.57 5.20 -8.24
N LEU A 19 -7.70 4.39 -7.68
CA LEU A 19 -7.06 4.63 -6.38
C LEU A 19 -5.62 5.08 -6.63
N LEU A 20 -5.22 6.15 -5.99
CA LEU A 20 -3.86 6.69 -6.05
C LEU A 20 -3.29 6.75 -4.64
N LEU A 21 -2.20 6.03 -4.41
CA LEU A 21 -1.37 6.19 -3.22
C LEU A 21 -0.18 7.08 -3.59
N GLU A 22 -0.09 8.25 -2.98
CA GLU A 22 0.96 9.23 -3.20
C GLU A 22 1.32 9.89 -1.87
N HIS A 23 2.61 9.97 -1.54
CA HIS A 23 3.08 10.57 -0.28
C HIS A 23 2.37 10.01 0.97
N ASN A 24 2.19 8.70 1.05
CA ASN A 24 1.46 7.99 2.12
C ASN A 24 -0.03 8.37 2.26
N VAL A 25 -0.58 9.11 1.30
CA VAL A 25 -1.98 9.50 1.25
C VAL A 25 -2.69 8.70 0.16
N LEU A 26 -3.81 8.10 0.53
CA LEU A 26 -4.68 7.39 -0.40
C LEU A 26 -5.76 8.34 -0.92
N TRP A 27 -5.90 8.39 -2.23
CA TRP A 27 -6.90 9.17 -2.94
C TRP A 27 -7.83 8.26 -3.74
N ARG A 28 -9.10 8.61 -3.79
CA ARG A 28 -10.04 8.08 -4.78
C ARG A 28 -10.24 9.12 -5.87
N ILE A 29 -10.08 8.72 -7.12
CA ILE A 29 -10.22 9.58 -8.30
C ILE A 29 -11.35 9.01 -9.13
N THR A 30 -12.37 9.85 -9.37
CA THR A 30 -13.49 9.58 -10.25
C THR A 30 -13.61 10.71 -11.26
N PRO A 31 -14.35 10.55 -12.38
CA PRO A 31 -14.58 11.65 -13.31
C PRO A 31 -15.18 12.87 -12.60
N GLY A 32 -14.40 13.94 -12.50
CA GLY A 32 -14.81 15.20 -11.87
C GLY A 32 -14.57 15.34 -10.36
N GLU A 33 -14.08 14.30 -9.66
CA GLU A 33 -13.81 14.38 -8.23
C GLU A 33 -12.50 13.70 -7.84
N ARG A 34 -11.72 14.32 -6.97
CA ARG A 34 -10.58 13.74 -6.27
C ARG A 34 -10.83 13.80 -4.76
N LEU A 35 -11.08 12.66 -4.14
CA LEU A 35 -11.39 12.55 -2.71
C LEU A 35 -10.21 11.97 -1.96
N LYS A 36 -9.75 12.68 -0.93
CA LYS A 36 -8.73 12.21 0.00
C LYS A 36 -9.34 11.21 0.97
N LEU A 37 -8.84 9.96 0.99
CA LEU A 37 -9.36 8.89 1.85
C LEU A 37 -8.59 8.77 3.17
N THR A 38 -7.29 9.09 3.16
CA THR A 38 -6.44 9.03 4.36
C THR A 38 -5.67 10.30 4.53
N THR A 39 -5.24 10.59 5.76
CA THR A 39 -4.30 11.69 6.08
C THR A 39 -2.91 11.11 6.28
N ASP A 40 -1.89 11.87 5.90
CA ASP A 40 -0.52 11.59 6.29
C ASP A 40 -0.28 12.27 7.64
N ASP A 41 -0.32 11.48 8.71
CA ASP A 41 -0.04 11.94 10.08
C ASP A 41 1.43 11.69 10.45
N SER A 42 2.31 11.55 9.45
CA SER A 42 3.74 11.35 9.70
C SER A 42 4.33 12.53 10.46
N PRO A 43 5.02 12.30 11.59
CA PRO A 43 5.71 13.36 12.30
C PRO A 43 6.76 14.01 11.41
N ASP A 44 6.80 15.32 11.41
CA ASP A 44 7.67 16.13 10.58
C ASP A 44 9.15 15.71 10.73
N GLY A 45 9.75 15.27 9.65
CA GLY A 45 11.20 15.29 9.40
C GLY A 45 12.12 14.27 10.10
N SER A 46 11.66 13.42 11.01
CA SER A 46 12.56 12.55 11.78
C SER A 46 12.60 11.08 11.35
N VAL A 47 11.72 10.65 10.46
CA VAL A 47 11.61 9.27 9.99
C VAL A 47 11.71 9.25 8.48
N LYS A 48 12.41 8.25 7.93
CA LYS A 48 12.48 8.08 6.47
C LYS A 48 11.06 8.08 5.89
N SER A 49 10.84 8.81 4.81
CA SER A 49 9.53 9.09 4.20
C SER A 49 8.68 7.86 3.90
N TYR A 50 9.33 6.68 3.76
CA TYR A 50 8.66 5.41 3.48
C TYR A 50 8.28 4.59 4.73
N TRP A 51 8.64 5.05 5.94
CA TRP A 51 8.35 4.28 7.16
C TRP A 51 7.01 4.63 7.81
N GLY A 52 6.46 5.79 7.61
CA GLY A 52 5.16 6.23 8.10
C GLY A 52 4.71 5.68 9.47
N LEU A 53 3.63 6.18 9.99
CA LEU A 53 3.01 5.68 11.24
C LEU A 53 2.35 4.29 11.08
N GLY A 54 2.20 3.80 9.86
CA GLY A 54 1.59 2.50 9.56
C GLY A 54 2.27 1.32 10.24
N HIS A 55 3.60 1.32 10.34
CA HIS A 55 4.35 0.27 11.04
C HIS A 55 4.01 0.18 12.52
N GLN A 56 3.94 1.32 13.20
CA GLN A 56 3.57 1.36 14.62
C GLN A 56 2.16 0.83 14.84
N GLN A 57 1.23 1.20 13.97
CA GLN A 57 -0.15 0.71 14.03
C GLN A 57 -0.23 -0.79 13.75
N ALA A 58 0.48 -1.29 12.74
CA ALA A 58 0.51 -2.71 12.40
C ALA A 58 1.05 -3.56 13.57
N ILE A 59 2.15 -3.13 14.20
CA ILE A 59 2.72 -3.79 15.37
C ILE A 59 1.72 -3.79 16.54
N ARG A 60 1.09 -2.65 16.81
CA ARG A 60 0.10 -2.53 17.90
C ARG A 60 -1.10 -3.46 17.66
N ARG A 61 -1.64 -3.52 16.44
CA ARG A 61 -2.75 -4.40 16.08
C ARG A 61 -2.39 -5.87 16.22
N PHE A 62 -1.17 -6.25 15.82
CA PHE A 62 -0.66 -7.61 15.98
C PHE A 62 -0.62 -8.02 17.46
N TYR A 63 -0.01 -7.21 18.34
CA TYR A 63 0.02 -7.51 19.78
C TYR A 63 -1.35 -7.49 20.40
N HIS A 64 -2.24 -6.61 20.00
CA HIS A 64 -3.62 -6.59 20.46
C HIS A 64 -4.34 -7.89 20.11
N ALA A 65 -4.17 -8.40 18.89
CA ALA A 65 -4.77 -9.65 18.46
C ALA A 65 -4.23 -10.91 19.18
N LEU A 66 -3.00 -10.86 19.73
CA LEU A 66 -2.49 -11.95 20.57
C LEU A 66 -3.24 -12.05 21.91
N ILE A 67 -3.71 -10.93 22.44
CA ILE A 67 -4.46 -10.86 23.70
C ILE A 67 -5.96 -11.06 23.46
N HIS A 68 -6.46 -10.62 22.31
CA HIS A 68 -7.86 -10.66 21.90
C HIS A 68 -8.01 -11.43 20.57
N PRO A 69 -7.96 -12.78 20.59
CA PRO A 69 -7.99 -13.60 19.38
C PRO A 69 -9.27 -13.46 18.54
N GLU A 70 -10.33 -12.98 19.15
CA GLU A 70 -11.61 -12.66 18.51
C GLU A 70 -11.52 -11.44 17.58
N ASN A 71 -10.56 -10.55 17.81
CA ASN A 71 -10.35 -9.31 17.06
C ASN A 71 -9.07 -9.41 16.22
N ARG A 72 -9.10 -10.23 15.17
CA ARG A 72 -7.97 -10.38 14.25
C ARG A 72 -7.95 -9.24 13.24
N ASP A 73 -7.38 -8.11 13.63
CA ASP A 73 -7.17 -6.94 12.76
C ASP A 73 -5.67 -6.77 12.43
N TYR A 74 -5.09 -7.81 11.82
CA TYR A 74 -3.72 -7.79 11.31
C TYR A 74 -3.61 -8.57 10.00
N THR A 75 -2.62 -8.21 9.19
CA THR A 75 -2.30 -8.94 7.96
C THR A 75 -1.64 -10.28 8.31
N ASP A 76 -2.31 -11.38 8.03
CA ASP A 76 -1.75 -12.71 8.21
C ASP A 76 -0.87 -13.13 7.00
N ILE A 77 -0.25 -14.31 7.10
CA ILE A 77 0.65 -14.81 6.06
C ILE A 77 -0.07 -15.05 4.72
N HIS A 78 -1.35 -15.41 4.74
CA HIS A 78 -2.13 -15.63 3.52
C HIS A 78 -2.43 -14.31 2.81
N GLU A 79 -2.79 -13.29 3.56
CA GLU A 79 -2.97 -11.93 3.03
C GLU A 79 -1.64 -11.35 2.52
N ALA A 80 -0.55 -11.55 3.26
CA ALA A 80 0.79 -11.15 2.83
C ALA A 80 1.23 -11.87 1.54
N GLY A 81 0.84 -13.14 1.36
CA GLY A 81 1.07 -13.91 0.15
C GLY A 81 0.45 -13.29 -1.09
N LYS A 82 -0.76 -12.74 -0.99
CA LYS A 82 -1.42 -12.01 -2.09
C LYS A 82 -0.60 -10.78 -2.52
N SER A 83 -0.09 -10.04 -1.55
CA SER A 83 0.77 -8.89 -1.83
C SER A 83 2.07 -9.31 -2.53
N LEU A 84 2.68 -10.42 -2.13
CA LEU A 84 3.87 -10.96 -2.78
C LEU A 84 3.60 -11.37 -4.22
N THR A 85 2.48 -12.05 -4.49
CA THR A 85 2.05 -12.40 -5.85
C THR A 85 1.92 -11.17 -6.74
N LEU A 86 1.35 -10.09 -6.20
CA LEU A 86 1.25 -8.81 -6.92
C LEU A 86 2.63 -8.24 -7.25
N VAL A 87 3.54 -8.23 -6.28
CA VAL A 87 4.91 -7.72 -6.48
C VAL A 87 5.65 -8.54 -7.54
N GLU A 88 5.56 -9.87 -7.50
CA GLU A 88 6.15 -10.74 -8.53
C GLU A 88 5.56 -10.47 -9.93
N ALA A 89 4.25 -10.27 -10.03
CA ALA A 89 3.60 -9.93 -11.29
C ALA A 89 4.08 -8.58 -11.84
N ILE A 90 4.30 -7.58 -10.99
CA ILE A 90 4.86 -6.28 -11.37
C ILE A 90 6.27 -6.45 -11.94
N TYR A 91 7.15 -7.22 -11.28
CA TYR A 91 8.49 -7.49 -11.80
C TYR A 91 8.45 -8.21 -13.14
N ARG A 92 7.62 -9.24 -13.27
CA ARG A 92 7.47 -9.97 -14.55
C ARG A 92 6.94 -9.06 -15.65
N SER A 93 5.94 -8.24 -15.36
CA SER A 93 5.40 -7.27 -16.32
C SER A 93 6.47 -6.30 -16.80
N SER A 94 7.29 -5.78 -15.90
CA SER A 94 8.40 -4.88 -16.21
C SER A 94 9.47 -5.55 -17.09
N GLN A 95 9.86 -6.78 -16.76
CA GLN A 95 10.87 -7.53 -17.51
C GLN A 95 10.38 -7.91 -18.91
N LEU A 96 9.16 -8.39 -19.03
CA LEU A 96 8.56 -8.86 -20.27
C LEU A 96 7.95 -7.73 -21.12
N ARG A 97 7.77 -6.55 -20.53
CA ARG A 97 7.11 -5.37 -21.13
C ARG A 97 5.72 -5.70 -21.67
N GLN A 98 4.96 -6.47 -20.89
CA GLN A 98 3.59 -6.87 -21.23
C GLN A 98 2.69 -6.93 -20.00
N TRP A 99 1.39 -6.94 -20.24
CA TRP A 99 0.40 -7.15 -19.20
C TRP A 99 0.51 -8.55 -18.61
N ILE A 100 0.40 -8.66 -17.29
CA ILE A 100 0.38 -9.94 -16.58
C ILE A 100 -0.98 -10.06 -15.89
N GLU A 101 -1.69 -11.13 -16.21
CA GLU A 101 -2.93 -11.48 -15.51
C GLU A 101 -2.59 -12.15 -14.19
N ILE A 102 -3.26 -11.70 -13.12
CA ILE A 102 -3.11 -12.27 -11.78
C ILE A 102 -4.35 -13.12 -11.52
N ASN A 103 -4.17 -14.43 -11.53
CA ASN A 103 -5.21 -15.37 -11.14
C ASN A 103 -5.09 -15.64 -9.64
N ASN A 104 -6.16 -15.40 -8.91
CA ASN A 104 -6.26 -15.76 -7.49
C ASN A 104 -6.60 -17.24 -7.33
#